data_b0d8a8a3f7fc321e24c08374fee92e1c
#
_entry.id   b0d8a8a3f7fc321e24c08374fee92e1c
#
_cell.length_a   1.000
_cell.length_b   1.000
_cell.length_c   1.000
_cell.angle_alpha   90.00
_cell.angle_beta   90.00
_cell.angle_gamma   90.00
#
_symmetry.space_group_name_H-M   'P 1'
#
loop_
_entity.id
_entity.type
_entity.pdbx_description
1 polymer ?
#
loop_
_entity_poly.entity_id
_entity_poly.type
_entity_poly.pdbx_seq_one_letter_code
_entity_poly.pdbx_strand_id
1 'polypeptide(L)'
;MIAIDIKNLNKSYENGLKALKNINLSVRSGEIFALLGPNGAGKSTLINIICGISKKTSGKVTIFGKDNILDYKFTRSKIGLVPQEIATDSFEKVINTLKFSRGLFNKVPSDEYLSFILKSLNLVTKKNNQIRTLSGGMKRRVMIAKALSHEPKILFLDEPTAGVDVNLRKTLWNFLNKLKKNGVTIFLTTHYIEEAENIADRIGIINNGEIIITENKKKLIDKLGEKKIIITINNSHNNIAYITKKYQLKKNKNKLSYIYNSNKNVDLSASLLSDLVKSSIKIDDIEIEKSNLEEIFLNMVEK
;
A
#
# COMPACT_ATOMS: atom_id res chain seq x y z
N MET A 1 -15.00 10.35 -9.31
CA MET A 1 -15.08 9.38 -10.46
C MET A 1 -14.36 8.10 -10.08
N ILE A 2 -14.84 6.92 -10.51
CA ILE A 2 -14.16 5.62 -10.32
C ILE A 2 -13.19 5.42 -11.48
N ALA A 3 -11.92 5.16 -11.17
CA ALA A 3 -10.89 4.88 -12.16
C ALA A 3 -10.81 3.37 -12.49
N ILE A 4 -10.95 2.52 -11.46
CA ILE A 4 -10.93 1.05 -11.60
C ILE A 4 -12.16 0.50 -10.87
N ASP A 5 -12.97 -0.33 -11.54
CA ASP A 5 -14.10 -1.03 -10.92
C ASP A 5 -14.03 -2.52 -11.25
N ILE A 6 -14.04 -3.35 -10.20
CA ILE A 6 -13.92 -4.80 -10.26
C ILE A 6 -15.12 -5.42 -9.56
N LYS A 7 -15.81 -6.33 -10.25
CA LYS A 7 -17.00 -7.01 -9.72
C LYS A 7 -16.89 -8.51 -9.91
N ASN A 8 -17.01 -9.25 -8.81
CA ASN A 8 -17.05 -10.71 -8.73
C ASN A 8 -15.94 -11.40 -9.53
N LEU A 9 -14.72 -10.81 -9.47
CA LEU A 9 -13.58 -11.27 -10.24
C LEU A 9 -13.02 -12.57 -9.64
N ASN A 10 -12.89 -13.59 -10.49
CA ASN A 10 -12.28 -14.86 -10.13
C ASN A 10 -11.15 -15.20 -11.09
N LYS A 11 -10.11 -15.84 -10.56
CA LYS A 11 -9.02 -16.42 -11.33
C LYS A 11 -8.63 -17.78 -10.81
N SER A 12 -8.81 -18.78 -11.66
CA SER A 12 -8.28 -20.14 -11.46
C SER A 12 -7.30 -20.45 -12.58
N TYR A 13 -6.20 -21.09 -12.24
CA TYR A 13 -5.22 -21.59 -13.21
C TYR A 13 -5.53 -23.06 -13.54
N GLU A 14 -4.96 -23.57 -14.63
CA GLU A 14 -5.19 -24.96 -15.10
C GLU A 14 -4.76 -26.03 -14.09
N ASN A 15 -3.76 -25.72 -13.28
CA ASN A 15 -3.31 -26.58 -12.17
C ASN A 15 -4.26 -26.60 -10.95
N GLY A 16 -5.45 -26.01 -11.06
CA GLY A 16 -6.45 -25.96 -9.98
C GLY A 16 -6.25 -24.84 -8.95
N LEU A 17 -5.16 -24.07 -9.01
CA LEU A 17 -4.90 -22.96 -8.08
C LEU A 17 -5.93 -21.83 -8.28
N LYS A 18 -6.72 -21.55 -7.26
CA LYS A 18 -7.64 -20.41 -7.20
C LYS A 18 -6.91 -19.19 -6.65
N ALA A 19 -6.31 -18.42 -7.57
CA ALA A 19 -5.49 -17.26 -7.21
C ALA A 19 -6.31 -16.03 -6.80
N LEU A 20 -7.54 -15.87 -7.32
CA LEU A 20 -8.47 -14.81 -6.90
C LEU A 20 -9.86 -15.39 -6.76
N LYS A 21 -10.58 -14.98 -5.70
CA LYS A 21 -11.89 -15.48 -5.32
C LYS A 21 -12.83 -14.31 -5.04
N ASN A 22 -13.80 -14.14 -5.90
CA ASN A 22 -14.88 -13.13 -5.76
C ASN A 22 -14.39 -11.71 -5.40
N ILE A 23 -13.33 -11.25 -6.07
CA ILE A 23 -12.78 -9.91 -5.80
C ILE A 23 -13.76 -8.83 -6.22
N ASN A 24 -14.09 -7.95 -5.27
CA ASN A 24 -14.87 -6.74 -5.46
C ASN A 24 -14.05 -5.56 -4.98
N LEU A 25 -13.73 -4.62 -5.88
CA LEU A 25 -12.86 -3.48 -5.56
C LEU A 25 -13.17 -2.30 -6.46
N SER A 26 -13.27 -1.12 -5.87
CA SER A 26 -13.33 0.14 -6.60
C SER A 26 -12.20 1.07 -6.17
N VAL A 27 -11.49 1.67 -7.13
CA VAL A 27 -10.45 2.68 -6.91
C VAL A 27 -10.88 4.00 -7.52
N ARG A 28 -10.76 5.08 -6.76
CA ARG A 28 -11.17 6.41 -7.17
C ARG A 28 -10.08 7.09 -8.00
N SER A 29 -10.49 7.96 -8.91
CA SER A 29 -9.54 8.76 -9.68
C SER A 29 -8.76 9.71 -8.77
N GLY A 30 -7.44 9.78 -8.95
CA GLY A 30 -6.56 10.68 -8.21
C GLY A 30 -6.26 10.25 -6.77
N GLU A 31 -6.58 9.01 -6.37
CA GLU A 31 -6.14 8.47 -5.07
C GLU A 31 -4.89 7.59 -5.21
N ILE A 32 -4.16 7.42 -4.11
CA ILE A 32 -3.19 6.36 -3.93
C ILE A 32 -3.88 5.21 -3.19
N PHE A 33 -4.08 4.11 -3.89
CA PHE A 33 -4.62 2.88 -3.34
C PHE A 33 -3.49 1.87 -3.13
N ALA A 34 -3.31 1.38 -1.90
CA ALA A 34 -2.36 0.33 -1.58
C ALA A 34 -3.09 -1.00 -1.36
N LEU A 35 -2.67 -2.05 -2.07
CA LEU A 35 -3.10 -3.42 -1.82
C LEU A 35 -2.04 -4.14 -1.01
N LEU A 36 -2.31 -4.35 0.28
CA LEU A 36 -1.43 -4.98 1.25
C LEU A 36 -1.76 -6.46 1.39
N GLY A 37 -0.75 -7.31 1.40
CA GLY A 37 -0.95 -8.75 1.59
C GLY A 37 0.36 -9.54 1.55
N PRO A 38 0.38 -10.76 2.09
CA PRO A 38 1.56 -11.63 2.06
C PRO A 38 1.92 -12.05 0.63
N ASN A 39 3.10 -12.64 0.47
CA ASN A 39 3.50 -13.25 -0.79
C ASN A 39 2.56 -14.39 -1.15
N GLY A 40 2.17 -14.49 -2.41
CA GLY A 40 1.20 -15.49 -2.87
C GLY A 40 -0.28 -15.12 -2.65
N ALA A 41 -0.61 -14.00 -2.00
CA ALA A 41 -2.00 -13.60 -1.74
C ALA A 41 -2.82 -13.24 -3.00
N GLY A 42 -2.19 -13.13 -4.19
CA GLY A 42 -2.87 -12.83 -5.44
C GLY A 42 -2.66 -11.39 -5.96
N LYS A 43 -1.80 -10.57 -5.31
CA LYS A 43 -1.56 -9.15 -5.66
C LYS A 43 -1.16 -8.95 -7.12
N SER A 44 -0.06 -9.59 -7.57
CA SER A 44 0.43 -9.48 -8.95
C SER A 44 -0.55 -10.07 -9.96
N THR A 45 -1.25 -11.16 -9.59
CA THR A 45 -2.32 -11.73 -10.43
C THR A 45 -3.44 -10.72 -10.67
N LEU A 46 -3.85 -9.99 -9.64
CA LEU A 46 -4.87 -8.96 -9.73
C LEU A 46 -4.43 -7.82 -10.66
N ILE A 47 -3.23 -7.27 -10.47
CA ILE A 47 -2.66 -6.24 -11.36
C ILE A 47 -2.62 -6.73 -12.81
N ASN A 48 -2.10 -7.93 -13.05
CA ASN A 48 -1.96 -8.48 -14.39
C ASN A 48 -3.32 -8.64 -15.11
N ILE A 49 -4.38 -9.00 -14.38
CA ILE A 49 -5.73 -9.07 -14.95
C ILE A 49 -6.26 -7.67 -15.24
N ILE A 50 -6.11 -6.71 -14.32
CA ILE A 50 -6.58 -5.33 -14.54
C ILE A 50 -5.89 -4.71 -15.76
N CYS A 51 -4.58 -4.92 -15.91
CA CYS A 51 -3.79 -4.44 -17.06
C CYS A 51 -4.05 -5.22 -18.36
N GLY A 52 -4.84 -6.29 -18.32
CA GLY A 52 -5.16 -7.13 -19.50
C GLY A 52 -4.00 -8.01 -19.96
N ILE A 53 -3.04 -8.32 -19.09
CA ILE A 53 -1.92 -9.25 -19.35
C ILE A 53 -2.36 -10.69 -19.13
N SER A 54 -3.12 -10.95 -18.05
CA SER A 54 -3.66 -12.26 -17.72
C SER A 54 -5.18 -12.28 -17.91
N LYS A 55 -5.71 -13.40 -18.43
CA LYS A 55 -7.15 -13.60 -18.57
C LYS A 55 -7.79 -13.93 -17.22
N LYS A 56 -8.93 -13.30 -16.93
CA LYS A 56 -9.80 -13.68 -15.81
C LYS A 56 -10.56 -14.97 -16.11
N THR A 57 -10.96 -15.71 -15.09
CA THR A 57 -11.88 -16.86 -15.23
C THR A 57 -13.32 -16.38 -15.33
N SER A 58 -13.72 -15.44 -14.45
CA SER A 58 -15.06 -14.83 -14.47
C SER A 58 -15.03 -13.43 -13.83
N GLY A 59 -16.15 -12.72 -13.85
CA GLY A 59 -16.29 -11.38 -13.31
C GLY A 59 -16.04 -10.27 -14.32
N LYS A 60 -16.08 -9.02 -13.87
CA LYS A 60 -15.94 -7.83 -14.71
C LYS A 60 -14.87 -6.90 -14.17
N VAL A 61 -14.07 -6.32 -15.06
CA VAL A 61 -13.07 -5.29 -14.75
C VAL A 61 -13.26 -4.13 -15.72
N THR A 62 -13.44 -2.93 -15.21
CA THR A 62 -13.53 -1.72 -16.02
C THR A 62 -12.54 -0.66 -15.59
N ILE A 63 -12.02 0.07 -16.57
CA ILE A 63 -11.11 1.21 -16.40
C ILE A 63 -11.81 2.45 -16.97
N PHE A 64 -12.09 3.43 -16.12
CA PHE A 64 -12.89 4.60 -16.47
C PHE A 64 -14.21 4.21 -17.17
N GLY A 65 -14.88 3.16 -16.68
CA GLY A 65 -16.16 2.65 -17.20
C GLY A 65 -16.06 1.78 -18.44
N LYS A 66 -14.87 1.60 -19.04
CA LYS A 66 -14.62 0.77 -20.23
C LYS A 66 -14.08 -0.60 -19.84
N ASP A 67 -14.56 -1.66 -20.51
CA ASP A 67 -14.10 -3.03 -20.24
C ASP A 67 -12.61 -3.18 -20.59
N ASN A 68 -11.85 -3.80 -19.69
CA ASN A 68 -10.39 -3.89 -19.85
C ASN A 68 -9.92 -4.80 -20.99
N ILE A 69 -10.80 -5.65 -21.52
CA ILE A 69 -10.50 -6.57 -22.64
C ILE A 69 -11.16 -6.07 -23.92
N LEU A 70 -12.45 -5.74 -23.90
CA LEU A 70 -13.17 -5.31 -25.10
C LEU A 70 -12.68 -3.94 -25.58
N ASP A 71 -12.43 -3.03 -24.67
CA ASP A 71 -11.94 -1.67 -24.96
C ASP A 71 -10.41 -1.54 -24.72
N TYR A 72 -9.62 -2.59 -24.99
CA TYR A 72 -8.22 -2.67 -24.59
C TYR A 72 -7.34 -1.52 -25.09
N LYS A 73 -7.60 -0.98 -26.29
CA LYS A 73 -6.84 0.18 -26.82
C LYS A 73 -7.01 1.41 -25.93
N PHE A 74 -8.25 1.69 -25.51
CA PHE A 74 -8.54 2.79 -24.62
C PHE A 74 -7.95 2.53 -23.23
N THR A 75 -8.23 1.37 -22.62
CA THR A 75 -7.83 1.08 -21.24
C THR A 75 -6.32 1.05 -21.09
N ARG A 76 -5.59 0.39 -22.00
CA ARG A 76 -4.12 0.33 -21.96
C ARG A 76 -3.47 1.70 -22.20
N SER A 77 -4.08 2.58 -23.02
CA SER A 77 -3.57 3.95 -23.19
C SER A 77 -3.65 4.80 -21.90
N LYS A 78 -4.48 4.39 -20.94
CA LYS A 78 -4.63 5.06 -19.64
C LYS A 78 -3.76 4.48 -18.54
N ILE A 79 -3.10 3.34 -18.76
CA ILE A 79 -2.37 2.56 -17.77
C ILE A 79 -0.87 2.63 -18.03
N GLY A 80 -0.11 2.98 -16.99
CA GLY A 80 1.32 2.68 -16.88
C GLY A 80 1.52 1.52 -15.90
N LEU A 81 2.33 0.54 -16.24
CA LEU A 81 2.63 -0.60 -15.39
C LEU A 81 4.12 -0.73 -15.12
N VAL A 82 4.47 -0.87 -13.86
CA VAL A 82 5.79 -1.25 -13.38
C VAL A 82 5.68 -2.62 -12.71
N PRO A 83 6.09 -3.69 -13.37
CA PRO A 83 6.05 -5.03 -12.80
C PRO A 83 7.09 -5.21 -11.70
N GLN A 84 6.96 -6.28 -10.91
CA GLN A 84 7.89 -6.63 -9.84
C GLN A 84 9.29 -6.91 -10.39
N GLU A 85 9.38 -7.67 -11.48
CA GLU A 85 10.65 -7.95 -12.15
C GLU A 85 11.05 -6.83 -13.10
N ILE A 86 12.36 -6.56 -13.18
CA ILE A 86 12.92 -5.54 -14.07
C ILE A 86 13.08 -6.14 -15.48
N ALA A 87 12.09 -5.93 -16.33
CA ALA A 87 12.11 -6.37 -17.73
C ALA A 87 12.33 -5.16 -18.66
N THR A 88 13.57 -4.93 -19.09
CA THR A 88 13.92 -3.91 -20.08
C THR A 88 15.01 -4.44 -21.01
N ASP A 89 15.11 -3.85 -22.22
CA ASP A 89 16.28 -4.05 -23.05
C ASP A 89 17.51 -3.43 -22.37
N SER A 90 18.38 -4.32 -21.92
CA SER A 90 19.56 -3.95 -21.13
C SER A 90 20.60 -3.15 -21.92
N PHE A 91 20.64 -3.27 -23.25
CA PHE A 91 21.60 -2.62 -24.13
C PHE A 91 21.14 -1.24 -24.59
N GLU A 92 19.86 -0.94 -24.49
CA GLU A 92 19.32 0.37 -24.90
C GLU A 92 19.67 1.47 -23.91
N LYS A 93 19.74 2.72 -24.45
CA LYS A 93 19.88 3.93 -23.65
C LYS A 93 18.58 4.27 -22.95
N VAL A 94 18.68 4.81 -21.75
CA VAL A 94 17.52 5.25 -20.95
C VAL A 94 16.56 6.11 -21.78
N ILE A 95 17.08 7.16 -22.45
CA ILE A 95 16.22 8.09 -23.21
C ILE A 95 15.52 7.41 -24.40
N ASN A 96 16.21 6.49 -25.09
CA ASN A 96 15.63 5.78 -26.22
C ASN A 96 14.49 4.87 -25.78
N THR A 97 14.66 4.16 -24.65
CA THR A 97 13.61 3.33 -24.02
C THR A 97 12.34 4.15 -23.72
N LEU A 98 12.50 5.38 -23.22
CA LEU A 98 11.37 6.25 -22.92
C LEU A 98 10.71 6.75 -24.23
N LYS A 99 11.49 7.19 -25.20
CA LYS A 99 11.00 7.64 -26.53
C LYS A 99 10.25 6.51 -27.23
N PHE A 100 10.83 5.33 -27.27
CA PHE A 100 10.20 4.14 -27.85
C PHE A 100 8.88 3.80 -27.16
N SER A 101 8.88 3.73 -25.82
CA SER A 101 7.66 3.47 -25.06
C SER A 101 6.57 4.50 -25.33
N ARG A 102 6.92 5.79 -25.41
CA ARG A 102 5.98 6.86 -25.76
C ARG A 102 5.38 6.68 -27.15
N GLY A 103 6.22 6.31 -28.12
CA GLY A 103 5.81 6.06 -29.52
C GLY A 103 4.84 4.89 -29.66
N LEU A 104 4.99 3.82 -28.86
CA LEU A 104 4.06 2.67 -28.87
C LEU A 104 2.61 3.06 -28.52
N PHE A 105 2.42 4.16 -27.82
CA PHE A 105 1.10 4.69 -27.46
C PHE A 105 0.65 5.84 -28.39
N ASN A 106 1.30 6.02 -29.53
CA ASN A 106 1.02 7.09 -30.50
C ASN A 106 1.04 8.50 -29.90
N LYS A 107 1.90 8.71 -28.90
CA LYS A 107 2.07 10.03 -28.26
C LYS A 107 3.10 10.85 -29.02
N VAL A 108 2.75 12.10 -29.27
CA VAL A 108 3.68 13.08 -29.91
C VAL A 108 4.99 13.12 -29.10
N PRO A 109 6.15 13.13 -29.76
CA PRO A 109 7.44 13.31 -29.11
C PRO A 109 7.45 14.57 -28.23
N SER A 110 7.94 14.45 -27.00
CA SER A 110 8.05 15.57 -26.07
C SER A 110 9.30 15.38 -25.21
N ASP A 111 10.39 15.98 -25.67
CA ASP A 111 11.65 15.96 -24.91
C ASP A 111 11.54 16.73 -23.61
N GLU A 112 10.67 17.73 -23.54
CA GLU A 112 10.36 18.48 -22.31
C GLU A 112 9.74 17.57 -21.25
N TYR A 113 8.68 16.83 -21.61
CA TYR A 113 8.01 15.93 -20.68
C TYR A 113 8.92 14.78 -20.23
N LEU A 114 9.69 14.18 -21.15
CA LEU A 114 10.64 13.13 -20.80
C LEU A 114 11.77 13.66 -19.90
N SER A 115 12.25 14.89 -20.14
CA SER A 115 13.23 15.55 -19.27
C SER A 115 12.65 15.82 -17.88
N PHE A 116 11.40 16.26 -17.78
CA PHE A 116 10.69 16.42 -16.51
C PHE A 116 10.64 15.10 -15.71
N ILE A 117 10.27 13.98 -16.36
CA ILE A 117 10.25 12.65 -15.71
C ILE A 117 11.65 12.27 -15.23
N LEU A 118 12.66 12.39 -16.10
CA LEU A 118 14.05 12.04 -15.78
C LEU A 118 14.58 12.87 -14.60
N LYS A 119 14.27 14.17 -14.56
CA LYS A 119 14.61 15.07 -13.46
C LYS A 119 13.94 14.64 -12.16
N SER A 120 12.65 14.36 -12.21
CA SER A 120 11.86 13.95 -11.04
C SER A 120 12.32 12.62 -10.43
N LEU A 121 12.94 11.76 -11.25
CA LEU A 121 13.47 10.45 -10.84
C LEU A 121 14.99 10.44 -10.64
N ASN A 122 15.67 11.62 -10.66
CA ASN A 122 17.12 11.74 -10.54
C ASN A 122 17.90 10.90 -11.57
N LEU A 123 17.45 10.90 -12.83
CA LEU A 123 18.03 10.12 -13.93
C LEU A 123 18.66 11.01 -15.03
N VAL A 124 18.67 12.34 -14.88
CA VAL A 124 19.14 13.28 -15.91
C VAL A 124 20.56 12.98 -16.36
N THR A 125 21.48 12.75 -15.43
CA THR A 125 22.91 12.45 -15.72
C THR A 125 23.08 11.08 -16.37
N LYS A 126 22.07 10.20 -16.28
CA LYS A 126 22.10 8.83 -16.79
C LYS A 126 21.28 8.65 -18.07
N LYS A 127 20.70 9.71 -18.63
CA LYS A 127 19.79 9.62 -19.79
C LYS A 127 20.39 8.93 -21.02
N ASN A 128 21.70 9.10 -21.24
CA ASN A 128 22.44 8.53 -22.36
C ASN A 128 23.16 7.21 -22.03
N ASN A 129 23.11 6.75 -20.76
CA ASN A 129 23.72 5.51 -20.35
C ASN A 129 22.88 4.31 -20.81
N GLN A 130 23.54 3.20 -21.08
CA GLN A 130 22.86 1.90 -21.28
C GLN A 130 22.29 1.40 -19.97
N ILE A 131 21.09 0.81 -20.02
CA ILE A 131 20.36 0.36 -18.82
C ILE A 131 21.17 -0.70 -18.04
N ARG A 132 21.93 -1.54 -18.72
CA ARG A 132 22.79 -2.55 -18.06
C ARG A 132 23.80 -1.96 -17.09
N THR A 133 24.28 -0.74 -17.34
CA THR A 133 25.30 -0.06 -16.52
C THR A 133 24.74 0.60 -15.26
N LEU A 134 23.43 0.57 -15.07
CA LEU A 134 22.75 1.19 -13.94
C LEU A 134 22.64 0.25 -12.75
N SER A 135 22.64 0.81 -11.54
CA SER A 135 22.30 0.05 -10.32
C SER A 135 20.85 -0.45 -10.34
N GLY A 136 20.52 -1.45 -9.52
CA GLY A 136 19.17 -2.00 -9.42
C GLY A 136 18.10 -0.92 -9.13
N GLY A 137 18.37 -0.02 -8.18
CA GLY A 137 17.49 1.09 -7.86
C GLY A 137 17.36 2.12 -9.00
N MET A 138 18.41 2.35 -9.81
CA MET A 138 18.33 3.16 -11.02
C MET A 138 17.49 2.48 -12.10
N LYS A 139 17.69 1.17 -12.32
CA LYS A 139 16.88 0.39 -13.25
C LYS A 139 15.39 0.45 -12.88
N ARG A 140 15.06 0.34 -11.59
CA ARG A 140 13.69 0.48 -11.10
C ARG A 140 13.10 1.84 -11.44
N ARG A 141 13.85 2.92 -11.24
CA ARG A 141 13.45 4.28 -11.62
C ARG A 141 13.26 4.43 -13.14
N VAL A 142 14.08 3.78 -13.96
CA VAL A 142 13.89 3.75 -15.43
C VAL A 142 12.58 3.04 -15.79
N MET A 143 12.21 1.95 -15.10
CA MET A 143 10.92 1.28 -15.32
C MET A 143 9.74 2.21 -15.00
N ILE A 144 9.83 2.98 -13.92
CA ILE A 144 8.81 3.97 -13.58
C ILE A 144 8.76 5.07 -14.64
N ALA A 145 9.92 5.58 -15.09
CA ALA A 145 9.99 6.57 -16.15
C ALA A 145 9.35 6.05 -17.45
N LYS A 146 9.65 4.80 -17.83
CA LYS A 146 9.06 4.11 -18.98
C LYS A 146 7.55 4.03 -18.88
N ALA A 147 7.03 3.59 -17.73
CA ALA A 147 5.60 3.48 -17.47
C ALA A 147 4.86 4.83 -17.52
N LEU A 148 5.55 5.92 -17.22
CA LEU A 148 5.00 7.29 -17.27
C LEU A 148 5.15 7.97 -18.63
N SER A 149 6.00 7.46 -19.53
CA SER A 149 6.41 8.14 -20.76
C SER A 149 5.26 8.54 -21.69
N HIS A 150 4.14 7.82 -21.66
CA HIS A 150 2.94 8.07 -22.46
C HIS A 150 1.82 8.83 -21.73
N GLU A 151 2.11 9.41 -20.55
CA GLU A 151 1.17 10.21 -19.74
C GLU A 151 -0.07 9.41 -19.29
N PRO A 152 0.11 8.28 -18.60
CA PRO A 152 -1.01 7.46 -18.15
C PRO A 152 -1.84 8.22 -17.09
N LYS A 153 -3.12 7.83 -16.97
CA LYS A 153 -4.01 8.33 -15.90
C LYS A 153 -3.98 7.44 -14.67
N ILE A 154 -3.52 6.19 -14.81
CA ILE A 154 -3.36 5.23 -13.73
C ILE A 154 -1.94 4.65 -13.82
N LEU A 155 -1.23 4.65 -12.70
CA LEU A 155 0.07 4.01 -12.56
C LEU A 155 -0.05 2.80 -11.62
N PHE A 156 0.21 1.61 -12.16
CA PHE A 156 0.33 0.38 -11.39
C PHE A 156 1.79 0.13 -11.01
N LEU A 157 2.02 -0.18 -9.75
CA LEU A 157 3.33 -0.47 -9.19
C LEU A 157 3.26 -1.78 -8.41
N ASP A 158 3.90 -2.82 -8.95
CA ASP A 158 3.95 -4.10 -8.26
C ASP A 158 5.22 -4.18 -7.41
N GLU A 159 5.04 -4.08 -6.08
CA GLU A 159 6.11 -4.06 -5.07
C GLU A 159 7.25 -3.06 -5.40
N PRO A 160 6.96 -1.76 -5.54
CA PRO A 160 7.89 -0.79 -6.11
C PRO A 160 9.16 -0.57 -5.28
N THR A 161 9.13 -0.86 -3.99
CA THR A 161 10.24 -0.63 -3.05
C THR A 161 10.94 -1.90 -2.58
N ALA A 162 10.59 -3.07 -3.15
CA ALA A 162 11.27 -4.33 -2.82
C ALA A 162 12.76 -4.24 -3.17
N GLY A 163 13.62 -4.52 -2.19
CA GLY A 163 15.08 -4.46 -2.37
C GLY A 163 15.67 -3.05 -2.53
N VAL A 164 14.91 -2.01 -2.18
CA VAL A 164 15.34 -0.60 -2.28
C VAL A 164 15.69 -0.07 -0.89
N ASP A 165 16.76 0.72 -0.78
CA ASP A 165 17.17 1.36 0.47
C ASP A 165 16.16 2.44 0.94
N VAL A 166 16.22 2.78 2.24
CA VAL A 166 15.26 3.69 2.91
C VAL A 166 15.21 5.08 2.27
N ASN A 167 16.33 5.64 1.83
CA ASN A 167 16.38 6.97 1.24
C ASN A 167 15.70 6.99 -0.15
N LEU A 168 15.94 5.94 -0.94
CA LEU A 168 15.29 5.79 -2.23
C LEU A 168 13.78 5.55 -2.09
N ARG A 169 13.32 4.82 -1.05
CA ARG A 169 11.87 4.68 -0.75
C ARG A 169 11.23 6.04 -0.52
N LYS A 170 11.78 6.86 0.37
CA LYS A 170 11.27 8.21 0.65
C LYS A 170 11.22 9.10 -0.60
N THR A 171 12.25 9.03 -1.43
CA THR A 171 12.29 9.77 -2.69
C THR A 171 11.18 9.33 -3.64
N LEU A 172 10.95 8.02 -3.77
CA LEU A 172 9.86 7.46 -4.57
C LEU A 172 8.49 7.87 -4.01
N TRP A 173 8.27 7.78 -2.71
CA TRP A 173 7.00 8.19 -2.08
C TRP A 173 6.69 9.68 -2.34
N ASN A 174 7.68 10.55 -2.22
CA ASN A 174 7.53 11.98 -2.54
C ASN A 174 7.17 12.20 -4.00
N PHE A 175 7.77 11.43 -4.90
CA PHE A 175 7.46 11.48 -6.32
C PHE A 175 6.02 10.99 -6.61
N LEU A 176 5.60 9.87 -6.03
CA LEU A 176 4.23 9.36 -6.17
C LEU A 176 3.19 10.36 -5.65
N ASN A 177 3.45 11.01 -4.52
CA ASN A 177 2.59 12.07 -4.00
C ASN A 177 2.49 13.27 -4.95
N LYS A 178 3.58 13.65 -5.66
CA LYS A 178 3.54 14.68 -6.69
C LYS A 178 2.69 14.26 -7.90
N LEU A 179 2.84 13.01 -8.36
CA LEU A 179 2.00 12.47 -9.45
C LEU A 179 0.51 12.48 -9.09
N LYS A 180 0.17 12.07 -7.87
CA LYS A 180 -1.21 12.14 -7.35
C LYS A 180 -1.74 13.56 -7.37
N LYS A 181 -0.97 14.55 -6.89
CA LYS A 181 -1.37 15.98 -6.94
C LYS A 181 -1.64 16.46 -8.36
N ASN A 182 -0.98 15.87 -9.35
CA ASN A 182 -1.21 16.12 -10.78
C ASN A 182 -2.35 15.26 -11.37
N GLY A 183 -3.15 14.62 -10.52
CA GLY A 183 -4.35 13.88 -10.92
C GLY A 183 -4.10 12.45 -11.40
N VAL A 184 -2.89 11.90 -11.27
CA VAL A 184 -2.61 10.50 -11.58
C VAL A 184 -3.12 9.62 -10.45
N THR A 185 -3.89 8.59 -10.79
CA THR A 185 -4.31 7.53 -9.86
C THR A 185 -3.17 6.54 -9.69
N ILE A 186 -2.87 6.14 -8.47
CA ILE A 186 -1.79 5.19 -8.19
C ILE A 186 -2.38 3.95 -7.53
N PHE A 187 -2.11 2.79 -8.11
CA PHE A 187 -2.40 1.49 -7.54
C PHE A 187 -1.08 0.79 -7.24
N LEU A 188 -0.77 0.57 -5.99
CA LEU A 188 0.44 -0.15 -5.62
C LEU A 188 0.12 -1.42 -4.83
N THR A 189 0.93 -2.45 -5.04
CA THR A 189 0.95 -3.62 -4.18
C THR A 189 2.17 -3.58 -3.29
N THR A 190 2.04 -4.04 -2.09
CA THR A 190 3.16 -4.13 -1.16
C THR A 190 2.89 -5.18 -0.07
N HIS A 191 3.97 -5.72 0.49
CA HIS A 191 3.94 -6.46 1.75
C HIS A 191 4.58 -5.61 2.89
N TYR A 192 5.11 -4.42 2.55
CA TYR A 192 5.64 -3.47 3.53
C TYR A 192 4.53 -2.54 4.03
N ILE A 193 4.17 -2.72 5.28
CA ILE A 193 3.10 -1.97 5.93
C ILE A 193 3.43 -0.49 6.01
N GLU A 194 4.70 -0.17 6.30
CA GLU A 194 5.23 1.20 6.34
C GLU A 194 4.95 1.96 5.02
N GLU A 195 5.05 1.29 3.86
CA GLU A 195 4.77 1.91 2.57
C GLU A 195 3.30 2.32 2.45
N ALA A 196 2.38 1.39 2.76
CA ALA A 196 0.95 1.69 2.75
C ALA A 196 0.59 2.81 3.75
N GLU A 197 1.23 2.79 4.93
CA GLU A 197 1.00 3.77 5.99
C GLU A 197 1.47 5.18 5.60
N ASN A 198 2.60 5.30 4.91
CA ASN A 198 3.15 6.61 4.55
C ASN A 198 2.43 7.27 3.37
N ILE A 199 2.02 6.53 2.34
CA ILE A 199 1.57 7.14 1.08
C ILE A 199 0.12 6.87 0.70
N ALA A 200 -0.52 5.78 1.20
CA ALA A 200 -1.86 5.44 0.77
C ALA A 200 -2.95 6.35 1.35
N ASP A 201 -3.98 6.64 0.54
CA ASP A 201 -5.23 7.24 0.98
C ASP A 201 -6.21 6.16 1.47
N ARG A 202 -6.27 5.06 0.70
CA ARG A 202 -7.07 3.87 1.02
C ARG A 202 -6.22 2.63 0.90
N ILE A 203 -6.54 1.66 1.74
CA ILE A 203 -5.83 0.39 1.82
C ILE A 203 -6.83 -0.74 1.61
N GLY A 204 -6.47 -1.68 0.76
CA GLY A 204 -7.10 -2.99 0.67
C GLY A 204 -6.18 -4.04 1.29
N ILE A 205 -6.71 -4.94 2.11
CA ILE A 205 -5.99 -6.10 2.62
C ILE A 205 -6.46 -7.32 1.85
N ILE A 206 -5.52 -8.02 1.22
CA ILE A 206 -5.78 -9.26 0.48
C ILE A 206 -5.05 -10.42 1.14
N ASN A 207 -5.75 -11.55 1.32
CA ASN A 207 -5.17 -12.80 1.79
C ASN A 207 -5.84 -13.97 1.06
N ASN A 208 -5.09 -15.00 0.70
CA ASN A 208 -5.59 -16.25 0.05
C ASN A 208 -6.53 -15.99 -1.15
N GLY A 209 -6.27 -14.94 -1.93
CA GLY A 209 -7.04 -14.56 -3.10
C GLY A 209 -8.35 -13.82 -2.81
N GLU A 210 -8.59 -13.38 -1.59
CA GLU A 210 -9.80 -12.65 -1.17
C GLU A 210 -9.45 -11.28 -0.59
N ILE A 211 -10.23 -10.24 -0.90
CA ILE A 211 -10.10 -8.94 -0.23
C ILE A 211 -10.86 -9.00 1.09
N ILE A 212 -10.11 -8.96 2.20
CA ILE A 212 -10.66 -9.01 3.56
C ILE A 212 -11.35 -7.68 3.90
N ILE A 213 -10.70 -6.57 3.57
CA ILE A 213 -11.21 -5.23 3.86
C ILE A 213 -10.67 -4.23 2.85
N THR A 214 -11.46 -3.19 2.60
CA THR A 214 -11.02 -1.98 1.86
C THR A 214 -11.53 -0.76 2.59
N GLU A 215 -10.64 0.08 3.10
CA GLU A 215 -11.04 1.25 3.89
C GLU A 215 -10.05 2.41 3.69
N ASN A 216 -10.48 3.62 4.05
CA ASN A 216 -9.59 4.77 4.20
C ASN A 216 -8.58 4.48 5.31
N LYS A 217 -7.31 4.81 5.09
CA LYS A 217 -6.22 4.55 6.04
C LYS A 217 -6.52 5.02 7.46
N LYS A 218 -6.98 6.27 7.62
CA LYS A 218 -7.30 6.83 8.94
C LYS A 218 -8.43 6.06 9.61
N LYS A 219 -9.51 5.79 8.86
CA LYS A 219 -10.65 5.02 9.37
C LYS A 219 -10.28 3.58 9.74
N LEU A 220 -9.35 2.97 8.99
CA LEU A 220 -8.86 1.63 9.29
C LEU A 220 -8.17 1.59 10.65
N ILE A 221 -7.26 2.54 10.88
CA ILE A 221 -6.55 2.69 12.17
C ILE A 221 -7.52 3.03 13.29
N ASP A 222 -8.47 3.95 13.07
CA ASP A 222 -9.43 4.36 14.09
C ASP A 222 -10.43 3.25 14.47
N LYS A 223 -10.88 2.44 13.48
CA LYS A 223 -11.90 1.40 13.73
C LYS A 223 -11.33 0.13 14.33
N LEU A 224 -10.14 -0.26 13.89
CA LEU A 224 -9.56 -1.58 14.20
C LEU A 224 -8.32 -1.45 15.10
N GLY A 225 -7.77 -0.25 15.21
CA GLY A 225 -6.65 0.03 16.09
C GLY A 225 -7.06 -0.12 17.55
N GLU A 226 -6.31 -0.90 18.28
CA GLU A 226 -6.37 -0.95 19.72
C GLU A 226 -5.51 0.20 20.28
N LYS A 227 -5.89 0.72 21.41
CA LYS A 227 -5.05 1.62 22.21
C LYS A 227 -4.56 0.86 23.41
N LYS A 228 -3.30 1.03 23.73
CA LYS A 228 -2.67 0.43 24.89
C LYS A 228 -2.20 1.54 25.81
N ILE A 229 -2.75 1.59 27.01
CA ILE A 229 -2.27 2.45 28.09
C ILE A 229 -1.23 1.67 28.85
N ILE A 230 -0.03 2.22 28.94
CA ILE A 230 1.04 1.70 29.81
C ILE A 230 1.17 2.67 30.98
N ILE A 231 0.95 2.15 32.18
CA ILE A 231 1.02 2.91 33.43
C ILE A 231 2.22 2.41 34.21
N THR A 232 3.20 3.27 34.41
CA THR A 232 4.35 2.97 35.27
C THR A 232 4.01 3.36 36.70
N ILE A 233 4.11 2.40 37.60
CA ILE A 233 3.76 2.57 39.03
C ILE A 233 4.95 2.29 39.91
N ASN A 234 4.98 2.93 41.09
CA ASN A 234 5.96 2.63 42.10
C ASN A 234 5.56 1.38 42.91
N ASN A 235 6.45 0.41 43.06
CA ASN A 235 6.23 -1.01 43.38
C ASN A 235 5.71 -1.34 44.80
N SER A 236 5.08 -0.45 45.54
CA SER A 236 4.89 -0.62 47.00
C SER A 236 3.43 -0.83 47.46
N HIS A 237 2.50 -1.36 46.67
CA HIS A 237 1.10 -1.47 47.13
C HIS A 237 0.45 -2.83 46.91
N ASN A 238 -0.18 -3.37 48.00
CA ASN A 238 -0.92 -4.64 48.02
C ASN A 238 -2.24 -4.62 47.25
N ASN A 239 -2.76 -3.44 46.85
CA ASN A 239 -4.06 -3.29 46.19
C ASN A 239 -4.02 -3.45 44.66
N ILE A 240 -2.84 -3.63 44.08
CA ILE A 240 -2.68 -3.77 42.60
C ILE A 240 -3.39 -5.00 42.05
N ALA A 241 -3.42 -6.10 42.82
CA ALA A 241 -4.01 -7.36 42.37
C ALA A 241 -5.50 -7.23 42.06
N TYR A 242 -6.25 -6.48 42.86
CA TYR A 242 -7.69 -6.24 42.61
C TYR A 242 -7.92 -5.47 41.30
N ILE A 243 -7.17 -4.36 41.11
CA ILE A 243 -7.29 -3.53 39.90
C ILE A 243 -6.86 -4.30 38.66
N THR A 244 -5.76 -5.05 38.77
CA THR A 244 -5.26 -5.89 37.66
C THR A 244 -6.32 -6.91 37.21
N LYS A 245 -7.02 -7.53 38.17
CA LYS A 245 -8.10 -8.50 37.89
C LYS A 245 -9.35 -7.81 37.31
N LYS A 246 -9.76 -6.68 37.92
CA LYS A 246 -10.97 -5.92 37.49
C LYS A 246 -10.89 -5.45 36.04
N TYR A 247 -9.72 -4.93 35.62
CA TYR A 247 -9.49 -4.34 34.31
C TYR A 247 -8.72 -5.27 33.36
N GLN A 248 -8.43 -6.50 33.75
CA GLN A 248 -7.68 -7.50 32.97
C GLN A 248 -6.32 -6.94 32.51
N LEU A 249 -5.62 -6.24 33.41
CA LEU A 249 -4.33 -5.62 33.09
C LEU A 249 -3.24 -6.69 32.95
N LYS A 250 -2.34 -6.51 31.98
CA LYS A 250 -1.07 -7.25 31.95
C LYS A 250 -0.04 -6.52 32.80
N LYS A 251 0.49 -7.19 33.81
CA LYS A 251 1.54 -6.65 34.70
C LYS A 251 2.91 -7.17 34.26
N ASN A 252 3.86 -6.26 34.07
CA ASN A 252 5.26 -6.58 33.81
C ASN A 252 6.13 -5.67 34.69
N LYS A 253 6.71 -6.24 35.76
CA LYS A 253 7.44 -5.51 36.78
C LYS A 253 6.60 -4.36 37.38
N ASN A 254 7.02 -3.11 37.16
CA ASN A 254 6.34 -1.88 37.59
C ASN A 254 5.43 -1.26 36.51
N LYS A 255 5.21 -1.93 35.36
CA LYS A 255 4.33 -1.46 34.29
C LYS A 255 3.05 -2.26 34.27
N LEU A 256 1.93 -1.54 34.25
CA LEU A 256 0.59 -2.09 34.00
C LEU A 256 0.18 -1.72 32.57
N SER A 257 -0.27 -2.67 31.76
CA SER A 257 -0.77 -2.38 30.43
C SER A 257 -2.23 -2.77 30.30
N TYR A 258 -3.01 -1.83 29.77
CA TYR A 258 -4.43 -1.99 29.45
C TYR A 258 -4.65 -1.80 27.96
N ILE A 259 -5.22 -2.80 27.30
CA ILE A 259 -5.55 -2.73 25.88
C ILE A 259 -7.04 -2.48 25.75
N TYR A 260 -7.42 -1.47 24.99
CA TYR A 260 -8.83 -1.13 24.74
C TYR A 260 -9.05 -0.63 23.31
N ASN A 261 -10.26 -0.87 22.81
CA ASN A 261 -10.71 -0.32 21.54
C ASN A 261 -11.45 0.99 21.82
N SER A 262 -10.96 2.12 21.31
CA SER A 262 -11.50 3.45 21.59
C SER A 262 -12.99 3.62 21.23
N ASN A 263 -13.51 2.78 20.34
CA ASN A 263 -14.92 2.83 19.94
C ASN A 263 -15.84 2.00 20.84
N LYS A 264 -15.29 1.11 21.68
CA LYS A 264 -16.09 0.23 22.55
C LYS A 264 -15.99 0.55 24.03
N ASN A 265 -14.89 1.14 24.50
CA ASN A 265 -14.55 1.22 25.93
C ASN A 265 -13.95 2.57 26.36
N VAL A 266 -14.43 3.71 25.83
CA VAL A 266 -13.89 5.03 26.17
C VAL A 266 -13.97 5.31 27.68
N ASP A 267 -15.05 4.88 28.33
CA ASP A 267 -15.29 5.15 29.75
C ASP A 267 -14.43 4.30 30.72
N LEU A 268 -13.95 3.14 30.29
CA LEU A 268 -13.18 2.24 31.16
C LEU A 268 -11.76 2.74 31.43
N SER A 269 -11.16 3.48 30.50
CA SER A 269 -9.82 4.05 30.70
C SER A 269 -9.80 5.14 31.77
N ALA A 270 -10.79 6.01 31.78
CA ALA A 270 -10.98 7.04 32.81
C ALA A 270 -11.28 6.41 34.17
N SER A 271 -12.12 5.37 34.21
CA SER A 271 -12.43 4.61 35.41
C SER A 271 -11.21 3.91 35.98
N LEU A 272 -10.36 3.31 35.11
CA LEU A 272 -9.10 2.69 35.53
C LEU A 272 -8.18 3.69 36.18
N LEU A 273 -7.96 4.86 35.58
CA LEU A 273 -7.10 5.89 36.15
C LEU A 273 -7.67 6.42 37.48
N SER A 274 -8.99 6.62 37.57
CA SER A 274 -9.67 7.04 38.83
C SER A 274 -9.49 6.00 39.92
N ASP A 275 -9.64 4.72 39.64
CA ASP A 275 -9.49 3.65 40.63
C ASP A 275 -8.05 3.47 41.09
N LEU A 276 -7.07 3.67 40.21
CA LEU A 276 -5.65 3.68 40.59
C LEU A 276 -5.35 4.81 41.56
N VAL A 277 -5.84 6.02 41.33
CA VAL A 277 -5.66 7.19 42.21
C VAL A 277 -6.36 6.96 43.54
N LYS A 278 -7.63 6.47 43.52
CA LYS A 278 -8.39 6.16 44.75
C LYS A 278 -7.72 5.07 45.61
N SER A 279 -6.98 4.17 44.98
CA SER A 279 -6.25 3.11 45.69
C SER A 279 -4.88 3.55 46.21
N SER A 280 -4.59 4.86 46.18
CA SER A 280 -3.33 5.47 46.60
C SER A 280 -2.09 4.90 45.91
N ILE A 281 -2.26 4.37 44.69
CA ILE A 281 -1.17 3.89 43.85
C ILE A 281 -0.49 5.09 43.20
N LYS A 282 0.79 5.28 43.49
CA LYS A 282 1.57 6.35 42.89
C LYS A 282 1.89 6.00 41.44
N ILE A 283 1.37 6.81 40.54
CA ILE A 283 1.63 6.73 39.10
C ILE A 283 2.85 7.60 38.80
N ASP A 284 3.89 6.99 38.23
CA ASP A 284 5.13 7.69 37.86
C ASP A 284 5.04 8.20 36.41
N ASP A 285 4.39 7.44 35.51
CA ASP A 285 4.24 7.81 34.12
C ASP A 285 3.02 7.12 33.46
N ILE A 286 2.46 7.76 32.43
CA ILE A 286 1.37 7.22 31.60
C ILE A 286 1.73 7.43 30.13
N GLU A 287 1.92 6.33 29.42
CA GLU A 287 2.16 6.30 28.00
C GLU A 287 0.94 5.71 27.26
N ILE A 288 0.52 6.33 26.17
CA ILE A 288 -0.56 5.81 25.33
C ILE A 288 0.02 5.42 23.97
N GLU A 289 0.15 4.13 23.75
CA GLU A 289 0.48 3.55 22.46
C GLU A 289 -0.81 3.38 21.65
N LYS A 290 -0.78 3.80 20.39
CA LYS A 290 -1.84 3.49 19.42
C LYS A 290 -1.36 2.35 18.55
N SER A 291 -2.23 1.38 18.30
CA SER A 291 -1.93 0.36 17.30
C SER A 291 -1.54 0.98 15.98
N ASN A 292 -0.48 0.48 15.42
CA ASN A 292 -0.07 0.80 14.06
C ASN A 292 -0.80 -0.11 13.06
N LEU A 293 -0.66 0.18 11.79
CA LEU A 293 -1.27 -0.63 10.73
C LEU A 293 -0.74 -2.07 10.72
N GLU A 294 0.46 -2.30 11.26
CA GLU A 294 1.11 -3.61 11.34
C GLU A 294 0.35 -4.57 12.25
N GLU A 295 -0.01 -4.13 13.46
CA GLU A 295 -0.81 -4.93 14.40
C GLU A 295 -2.18 -5.27 13.82
N ILE A 296 -2.81 -4.30 13.13
CA ILE A 296 -4.10 -4.50 12.48
C ILE A 296 -3.97 -5.55 11.37
N PHE A 297 -2.92 -5.45 10.55
CA PHE A 297 -2.66 -6.38 9.45
C PHE A 297 -2.42 -7.80 9.96
N LEU A 298 -1.53 -7.98 10.93
CA LEU A 298 -1.23 -9.29 11.53
C LEU A 298 -2.50 -9.95 12.09
N ASN A 299 -3.30 -9.22 12.84
CA ASN A 299 -4.58 -9.71 13.38
C ASN A 299 -5.60 -10.14 12.31
N MET A 300 -5.48 -9.63 11.07
CA MET A 300 -6.38 -9.97 9.96
C MET A 300 -5.89 -11.13 9.10
N VAL A 301 -4.59 -11.32 9.00
CA VAL A 301 -3.97 -12.30 8.10
C VAL A 301 -3.70 -13.62 8.82
N GLU A 302 -3.49 -13.61 10.15
CA GLU A 302 -3.26 -14.81 10.98
C GLU A 302 -4.54 -15.55 11.41
N LYS A 303 -5.71 -14.93 11.19
CA LYS A 303 -7.03 -15.58 11.38
C LYS A 303 -7.47 -16.30 10.11
#